data_fa7d95986a2783b2aa0293d851f4c2a3
#
_entry.id   fa7d95986a2783b2aa0293d851f4c2a3
#
_cell.length_a   1.000
_cell.length_b   1.000
_cell.length_c   1.000
_cell.angle_alpha   90.00
_cell.angle_beta   90.00
_cell.angle_gamma   90.00
#
_symmetry.space_group_name_H-M   'P 1'
#
loop_
_entity.id
_entity.type
_entity.pdbx_description
1 polymer ?
#
loop_
_entity_poly.entity_id
_entity_poly.type
_entity_poly.pdbx_seq_one_letter_code
_entity_poly.pdbx_strand_id
1 'polypeptide(L)'
;VETARGVEFGRVVSGVKEVAEEDVIQPLKSVIRIATEQDQKVVNKNKQKEKEAFKICLEKIRKHGLEMKLIDVEYTFDGNKILFYFTADGRIDFRELVKDLAAVFRTRIELRQIGVRDETKIRGGIGICGRPLCCSTYLTEFSAVSIKMAKEQNLSLNPTKISGVCGRLMCCLTNEEETYEMLNSQLPSVGDAVTTKDGLTGVVHSLSVLRRLVKVCLLY
;
A
#
# COMPACT_ATOMS: atom_id res chain seq x y z
N VAL A 1 -17.56 15.79 -1.14
CA VAL A 1 -17.39 15.18 0.18
C VAL A 1 -16.58 16.11 1.05
N GLU A 2 -16.98 16.31 2.30
CA GLU A 2 -16.20 17.07 3.27
C GLU A 2 -15.13 16.17 3.91
N THR A 3 -13.88 16.60 3.92
CA THR A 3 -12.75 15.86 4.48
C THR A 3 -11.96 16.74 5.44
N ALA A 4 -11.02 16.15 6.17
CA ALA A 4 -10.10 16.92 7.01
C ALA A 4 -9.23 17.92 6.23
N ARG A 5 -9.17 17.80 4.91
CA ARG A 5 -8.45 18.71 4.00
C ARG A 5 -9.33 19.79 3.36
N GLY A 6 -10.63 19.75 3.61
CA GLY A 6 -11.65 20.58 3.01
C GLY A 6 -12.62 19.79 2.13
N VAL A 7 -13.30 20.48 1.23
CA VAL A 7 -14.20 19.83 0.26
C VAL A 7 -13.38 19.14 -0.82
N GLU A 8 -13.66 17.88 -1.09
CA GLU A 8 -12.97 17.09 -2.10
C GLU A 8 -13.95 16.43 -3.08
N PHE A 9 -13.46 16.21 -4.30
CA PHE A 9 -14.15 15.46 -5.33
C PHE A 9 -13.88 13.97 -5.15
N GLY A 10 -14.93 13.17 -4.92
CA GLY A 10 -14.84 11.73 -4.76
C GLY A 10 -15.56 10.97 -5.88
N ARG A 11 -15.13 9.75 -6.15
CA ARG A 11 -15.84 8.80 -7.02
C ARG A 11 -16.48 7.72 -6.16
N VAL A 12 -17.75 7.43 -6.40
CA VAL A 12 -18.44 6.30 -5.78
C VAL A 12 -17.84 5.00 -6.31
N VAL A 13 -17.32 4.17 -5.41
CA VAL A 13 -16.68 2.88 -5.74
C VAL A 13 -17.66 1.72 -5.58
N SER A 14 -18.55 1.80 -4.60
CA SER A 14 -19.62 0.80 -4.41
C SER A 14 -20.94 1.49 -4.08
N GLY A 15 -22.04 0.83 -4.41
CA GLY A 15 -23.38 1.30 -4.04
C GLY A 15 -23.64 1.20 -2.53
N VAL A 16 -24.85 1.58 -2.13
CA VAL A 16 -25.31 1.45 -0.74
C VAL A 16 -25.25 -0.02 -0.30
N LYS A 17 -24.67 -0.26 0.87
CA LYS A 17 -24.58 -1.57 1.51
C LYS A 17 -25.05 -1.45 2.95
N GLU A 18 -25.74 -2.46 3.43
CA GLU A 18 -25.97 -2.65 4.85
C GLU A 18 -24.69 -3.17 5.49
N VAL A 19 -24.25 -2.51 6.54
CA VAL A 19 -23.00 -2.83 7.26
C VAL A 19 -23.36 -2.91 8.73
N ALA A 20 -22.77 -3.86 9.49
CA ALA A 20 -22.94 -3.94 10.92
C ALA A 20 -22.38 -2.67 11.59
N GLU A 21 -23.00 -2.22 12.69
CA GLU A 21 -22.55 -1.02 13.41
C GLU A 21 -21.08 -1.10 13.85
N GLU A 22 -20.61 -2.29 14.15
CA GLU A 22 -19.22 -2.58 14.57
C GLU A 22 -18.18 -2.31 13.46
N ASP A 23 -18.60 -2.43 12.19
CA ASP A 23 -17.73 -2.21 11.02
C ASP A 23 -17.72 -0.75 10.54
N VAL A 24 -18.51 0.11 11.19
CA VAL A 24 -18.62 1.53 10.80
C VAL A 24 -17.51 2.35 11.44
N ILE A 25 -16.55 2.78 10.62
CA ILE A 25 -15.45 3.64 11.08
C ILE A 25 -15.93 5.08 11.25
N GLN A 26 -15.99 5.54 12.49
CA GLN A 26 -16.36 6.93 12.83
C GLN A 26 -15.13 7.87 12.80
N PRO A 27 -15.28 9.17 12.48
CA PRO A 27 -16.50 9.85 12.05
C PRO A 27 -16.78 9.67 10.55
N LEU A 28 -18.02 9.38 10.21
CA LEU A 28 -18.46 9.30 8.82
C LEU A 28 -18.32 10.67 8.14
N LYS A 29 -17.78 10.67 6.92
CA LYS A 29 -17.65 11.86 6.09
C LYS A 29 -18.90 12.05 5.26
N SER A 30 -19.59 13.17 5.43
CA SER A 30 -20.82 13.45 4.69
C SER A 30 -20.57 13.74 3.22
N VAL A 31 -21.47 13.24 2.36
CA VAL A 31 -21.53 13.65 0.96
C VAL A 31 -22.34 14.94 0.88
N ILE A 32 -21.74 16.02 0.39
CA ILE A 32 -22.38 17.34 0.32
C ILE A 32 -23.43 17.34 -0.79
N ARG A 33 -23.05 16.89 -1.99
CA ARG A 33 -23.92 16.83 -3.18
C ARG A 33 -23.30 15.97 -4.27
N ILE A 34 -24.07 15.66 -5.28
CA ILE A 34 -23.57 15.06 -6.52
C ILE A 34 -22.75 16.10 -7.30
N ALA A 35 -21.65 15.65 -7.88
CA ALA A 35 -20.77 16.52 -8.67
C ALA A 35 -21.43 16.97 -9.98
N THR A 36 -21.22 18.23 -10.33
CA THR A 36 -21.70 18.84 -11.58
C THR A 36 -20.65 18.77 -12.68
N GLU A 37 -21.02 19.08 -13.92
CA GLU A 37 -20.04 19.21 -15.02
C GLU A 37 -19.01 20.31 -14.77
N GLN A 38 -19.40 21.38 -14.05
CA GLN A 38 -18.44 22.42 -13.65
C GLN A 38 -17.40 21.88 -12.67
N ASP A 39 -17.79 21.07 -11.71
CA ASP A 39 -16.86 20.42 -10.77
C ASP A 39 -15.86 19.53 -11.53
N GLN A 40 -16.35 18.79 -12.53
CA GLN A 40 -15.48 17.97 -13.37
C GLN A 40 -14.47 18.81 -14.18
N LYS A 41 -14.88 19.99 -14.66
CA LYS A 41 -13.98 20.93 -15.33
C LYS A 41 -12.90 21.46 -14.37
N VAL A 42 -13.27 21.76 -13.13
CA VAL A 42 -12.32 22.17 -12.08
C VAL A 42 -11.29 21.06 -11.81
N VAL A 43 -11.74 19.83 -11.62
CA VAL A 43 -10.85 18.66 -11.42
C VAL A 43 -9.89 18.50 -12.59
N ASN A 44 -10.38 18.58 -13.82
CA ASN A 44 -9.54 18.44 -15.01
C ASN A 44 -8.51 19.59 -15.14
N LYS A 45 -8.91 20.82 -14.80
CA LYS A 45 -8.02 21.97 -14.76
C LYS A 45 -6.94 21.81 -13.67
N ASN A 46 -7.31 21.33 -12.49
CA ASN A 46 -6.36 21.06 -11.41
C ASN A 46 -5.35 20.00 -11.84
N LYS A 47 -5.78 18.90 -12.48
CA LYS A 47 -4.87 17.87 -13.03
C LYS A 47 -3.86 18.40 -14.04
N GLN A 48 -4.22 19.41 -14.83
CA GLN A 48 -3.26 20.06 -15.72
C GLN A 48 -2.25 20.90 -14.94
N LYS A 49 -2.75 21.69 -13.97
CA LYS A 49 -1.87 22.50 -13.09
C LYS A 49 -0.91 21.61 -12.27
N GLU A 50 -1.36 20.44 -11.80
CA GLU A 50 -0.54 19.46 -11.08
C GLU A 50 0.66 19.02 -11.90
N LYS A 51 0.47 18.74 -13.19
CA LYS A 51 1.56 18.38 -14.12
C LYS A 51 2.58 19.50 -14.32
N GLU A 52 2.11 20.73 -14.39
CA GLU A 52 2.97 21.91 -14.50
C GLU A 52 3.72 22.15 -13.19
N ALA A 53 3.01 22.09 -12.06
CA ALA A 53 3.58 22.26 -10.73
C ALA A 53 4.64 21.16 -10.43
N PHE A 54 4.42 19.94 -10.90
CA PHE A 54 5.38 18.87 -10.78
C PHE A 54 6.71 19.20 -11.50
N LYS A 55 6.66 19.71 -12.72
CA LYS A 55 7.85 20.10 -13.48
C LYS A 55 8.59 21.25 -12.79
N ILE A 56 7.87 22.29 -12.40
CA ILE A 56 8.44 23.46 -11.70
C ILE A 56 9.10 23.03 -10.38
N CYS A 57 8.45 22.18 -9.61
CA CYS A 57 8.99 21.69 -8.34
C CYS A 57 10.27 20.89 -8.57
N LEU A 58 10.33 20.01 -9.59
CA LEU A 58 11.55 19.27 -9.94
C LEU A 58 12.73 20.18 -10.29
N GLU A 59 12.50 21.24 -11.04
CA GLU A 59 13.53 22.24 -11.37
C GLU A 59 14.03 22.95 -10.12
N LYS A 60 13.12 23.32 -9.21
CA LYS A 60 13.48 23.96 -7.94
C LYS A 60 14.24 23.03 -7.01
N ILE A 61 13.85 21.76 -6.89
CA ILE A 61 14.57 20.74 -6.12
C ILE A 61 16.01 20.61 -6.63
N ARG A 62 16.21 20.54 -7.95
CA ARG A 62 17.55 20.50 -8.57
C ARG A 62 18.35 21.76 -8.29
N LYS A 63 17.72 22.92 -8.40
CA LYS A 63 18.38 24.23 -8.14
C LYS A 63 18.88 24.34 -6.69
N HIS A 64 18.10 23.83 -5.73
CA HIS A 64 18.46 23.83 -4.32
C HIS A 64 19.35 22.66 -3.91
N GLY A 65 19.66 21.71 -4.82
CA GLY A 65 20.53 20.55 -4.54
C GLY A 65 19.96 19.63 -3.48
N LEU A 66 18.64 19.50 -3.36
CA LEU A 66 18.00 18.70 -2.32
C LEU A 66 17.97 17.21 -2.70
N GLU A 67 18.43 16.35 -1.80
CA GLU A 67 18.40 14.89 -1.96
C GLU A 67 17.01 14.32 -1.64
N MET A 68 16.03 14.70 -2.43
CA MET A 68 14.64 14.25 -2.31
C MET A 68 14.07 13.91 -3.69
N LYS A 69 13.16 12.94 -3.70
CA LYS A 69 12.48 12.50 -4.91
C LYS A 69 11.02 12.91 -4.84
N LEU A 70 10.61 13.81 -5.72
CA LEU A 70 9.21 14.19 -5.88
C LEU A 70 8.43 13.01 -6.47
N ILE A 71 7.31 12.66 -5.85
CA ILE A 71 6.48 11.51 -6.24
C ILE A 71 5.21 11.98 -6.91
N ASP A 72 4.48 12.93 -6.29
CA ASP A 72 3.21 13.42 -6.81
C ASP A 72 2.93 14.83 -6.33
N VAL A 73 2.01 15.51 -7.01
CA VAL A 73 1.52 16.84 -6.67
C VAL A 73 0.00 16.86 -6.77
N GLU A 74 -0.66 17.37 -5.75
CA GLU A 74 -2.12 17.41 -5.64
C GLU A 74 -2.59 18.82 -5.32
N TYR A 75 -3.53 19.35 -6.09
CA TYR A 75 -4.29 20.54 -5.75
C TYR A 75 -5.54 20.17 -5.00
N THR A 76 -5.84 20.83 -3.88
CA THR A 76 -7.16 20.71 -3.26
C THR A 76 -8.23 21.18 -4.23
N PHE A 77 -9.46 20.64 -4.10
CA PHE A 77 -10.55 20.95 -5.03
C PHE A 77 -10.86 22.45 -5.10
N ASP A 78 -10.75 23.15 -3.98
CA ASP A 78 -10.93 24.60 -3.87
C ASP A 78 -9.74 25.42 -4.38
N GLY A 79 -8.61 24.77 -4.71
CA GLY A 79 -7.40 25.39 -5.21
C GLY A 79 -6.62 26.22 -4.18
N ASN A 80 -6.98 26.16 -2.91
CA ASN A 80 -6.40 26.95 -1.82
C ASN A 80 -5.07 26.40 -1.30
N LYS A 81 -4.75 25.14 -1.63
CA LYS A 81 -3.55 24.45 -1.18
C LYS A 81 -2.99 23.54 -2.27
N ILE A 82 -1.67 23.42 -2.28
CA ILE A 82 -0.94 22.45 -3.10
C ILE A 82 -0.13 21.56 -2.17
N LEU A 83 -0.31 20.26 -2.33
CA LEU A 83 0.45 19.23 -1.62
C LEU A 83 1.49 18.64 -2.56
N PHE A 84 2.74 18.58 -2.10
CA PHE A 84 3.83 17.92 -2.79
C PHE A 84 4.26 16.71 -1.99
N TYR A 85 4.10 15.52 -2.56
CA TYR A 85 4.49 14.26 -1.94
C TYR A 85 5.90 13.88 -2.38
N PHE A 86 6.76 13.57 -1.42
CA PHE A 86 8.15 13.23 -1.72
C PHE A 86 8.66 12.11 -0.82
N THR A 87 9.70 11.41 -1.28
CA THR A 87 10.49 10.48 -0.49
C THR A 87 11.91 11.00 -0.32
N ALA A 88 12.54 10.71 0.82
CA ALA A 88 13.92 11.02 1.12
C ALA A 88 14.45 10.04 2.16
N ASP A 89 15.74 9.75 2.13
CA ASP A 89 16.39 8.82 3.08
C ASP A 89 16.61 9.43 4.47
N GLY A 90 16.52 10.76 4.58
CA GLY A 90 16.73 11.47 5.83
C GLY A 90 15.82 12.69 5.98
N ARG A 91 16.17 13.54 6.94
CA ARG A 91 15.48 14.81 7.18
C ARG A 91 16.02 15.86 6.20
N ILE A 92 15.13 16.43 5.41
CA ILE A 92 15.46 17.48 4.43
C ILE A 92 15.07 18.86 4.97
N ASP A 93 15.95 19.83 4.78
CA ASP A 93 15.61 21.25 4.99
C ASP A 93 15.08 21.86 3.70
N PHE A 94 13.78 21.98 3.62
CA PHE A 94 13.05 22.48 2.46
C PHE A 94 12.51 23.90 2.62
N ARG A 95 12.99 24.68 3.63
CA ARG A 95 12.48 26.04 3.91
C ARG A 95 12.60 26.97 2.70
N GLU A 96 13.74 26.97 2.04
CA GLU A 96 13.97 27.80 0.85
C GLU A 96 13.15 27.30 -0.35
N LEU A 97 13.01 25.97 -0.51
CA LEU A 97 12.15 25.41 -1.55
C LEU A 97 10.68 25.84 -1.36
N VAL A 98 10.17 25.82 -0.13
CA VAL A 98 8.79 26.27 0.16
C VAL A 98 8.59 27.74 -0.18
N LYS A 99 9.54 28.61 0.16
CA LYS A 99 9.48 30.03 -0.19
C LYS A 99 9.44 30.24 -1.70
N ASP A 100 10.32 29.56 -2.43
CA ASP A 100 10.37 29.63 -3.89
C ASP A 100 9.07 29.13 -4.54
N LEU A 101 8.51 28.01 -4.06
CA LEU A 101 7.25 27.48 -4.56
C LEU A 101 6.07 28.42 -4.22
N ALA A 102 6.03 28.97 -3.01
CA ALA A 102 4.99 29.92 -2.60
C ALA A 102 5.02 31.21 -3.44
N ALA A 103 6.21 31.69 -3.80
CA ALA A 103 6.36 32.85 -4.67
C ALA A 103 5.82 32.59 -6.10
N VAL A 104 6.01 31.37 -6.62
CA VAL A 104 5.54 30.98 -7.95
C VAL A 104 4.03 30.76 -7.98
N PHE A 105 3.52 29.97 -7.05
CA PHE A 105 2.11 29.51 -7.08
C PHE A 105 1.14 30.45 -6.34
N ARG A 106 1.65 31.33 -5.49
CA ARG A 106 0.85 32.26 -4.65
C ARG A 106 -0.27 31.56 -3.88
N THR A 107 -0.01 30.34 -3.44
CA THR A 107 -0.96 29.43 -2.81
C THR A 107 -0.25 28.79 -1.63
N ARG A 108 -0.99 28.30 -0.66
CA ARG A 108 -0.42 27.57 0.49
C ARG A 108 0.25 26.28 0.02
N ILE A 109 1.54 26.15 0.31
CA ILE A 109 2.34 24.97 -0.04
C ILE A 109 2.46 24.05 1.18
N GLU A 110 2.25 22.76 0.97
CA GLU A 110 2.47 21.73 1.96
C GLU A 110 3.34 20.62 1.35
N LEU A 111 4.49 20.39 1.96
CA LEU A 111 5.42 19.31 1.60
C LEU A 111 5.19 18.13 2.55
N ARG A 112 4.89 16.95 2.00
CA ARG A 112 4.66 15.71 2.76
C ARG A 112 5.67 14.65 2.37
N GLN A 113 6.48 14.26 3.34
CA GLN A 113 7.30 13.07 3.18
C GLN A 113 6.43 11.83 3.32
N ILE A 114 6.52 10.92 2.35
CA ILE A 114 5.79 9.66 2.32
C ILE A 114 6.76 8.47 2.37
N GLY A 115 6.25 7.33 2.81
CA GLY A 115 7.03 6.11 2.86
C GLY A 115 7.17 5.44 1.48
N VAL A 116 8.17 4.57 1.33
CA VAL A 116 8.42 3.82 0.08
C VAL A 116 7.23 2.95 -0.36
N ARG A 117 6.40 2.48 0.59
CA ARG A 117 5.19 1.73 0.26
C ARG A 117 4.11 2.65 -0.30
N ASP A 118 3.98 3.87 0.23
CA ASP A 118 3.01 4.86 -0.26
C ASP A 118 3.41 5.36 -1.65
N GLU A 119 4.71 5.57 -1.89
CA GLU A 119 5.23 5.80 -3.25
C GLU A 119 4.80 4.69 -4.20
N THR A 120 5.02 3.43 -3.80
CA THR A 120 4.68 2.26 -4.60
C THR A 120 3.16 2.17 -4.83
N LYS A 121 2.34 2.51 -3.82
CA LYS A 121 0.88 2.57 -3.90
C LYS A 121 0.42 3.59 -4.94
N ILE A 122 1.00 4.78 -4.93
CA ILE A 122 0.68 5.87 -5.88
C ILE A 122 1.07 5.50 -7.30
N ARG A 123 2.26 4.93 -7.50
CA ARG A 123 2.76 4.53 -8.82
C ARG A 123 2.06 3.31 -9.39
N GLY A 124 1.56 2.43 -8.53
CA GLY A 124 1.02 1.15 -8.94
C GLY A 124 2.09 0.20 -9.49
N GLY A 125 1.67 -0.84 -10.17
CA GLY A 125 2.55 -1.81 -10.82
C GLY A 125 2.06 -3.24 -10.68
N ILE A 126 2.91 -4.19 -11.07
CA ILE A 126 2.66 -5.63 -11.02
C ILE A 126 3.58 -6.26 -9.97
N GLY A 127 3.02 -7.09 -9.11
CA GLY A 127 3.77 -7.87 -8.12
C GLY A 127 4.52 -9.05 -8.72
N ILE A 128 5.39 -9.67 -7.94
CA ILE A 128 6.10 -10.92 -8.34
C ILE A 128 5.13 -12.08 -8.64
N CYS A 129 3.90 -12.02 -8.15
CA CYS A 129 2.82 -12.97 -8.41
C CYS A 129 2.10 -12.74 -9.76
N GLY A 130 2.49 -11.72 -10.54
CA GLY A 130 1.87 -11.35 -11.81
C GLY A 130 0.55 -10.59 -11.69
N ARG A 131 0.10 -10.26 -10.47
CA ARG A 131 -1.12 -9.47 -10.22
C ARG A 131 -0.80 -8.00 -9.95
N PRO A 132 -1.76 -7.06 -10.13
CA PRO A 132 -1.61 -5.70 -9.66
C PRO A 132 -1.28 -5.67 -8.17
N LEU A 133 -0.49 -4.68 -7.76
CA LEU A 133 -0.03 -4.57 -6.38
C LEU A 133 -1.20 -4.49 -5.39
N CYS A 134 -1.16 -5.28 -4.32
CA CYS A 134 -2.19 -5.31 -3.28
C CYS A 134 -2.42 -3.92 -2.68
N CYS A 135 -1.33 -3.16 -2.43
CA CYS A 135 -1.39 -1.82 -1.87
C CYS A 135 -2.05 -0.78 -2.78
N SER A 136 -2.02 -0.98 -4.10
CA SER A 136 -2.68 -0.08 -5.06
C SER A 136 -4.10 -0.50 -5.43
N THR A 137 -4.56 -1.67 -4.98
CA THR A 137 -5.88 -2.21 -5.33
C THR A 137 -6.81 -2.28 -4.13
N TYR A 138 -6.71 -3.31 -3.30
CA TYR A 138 -7.68 -3.59 -2.24
C TYR A 138 -7.15 -3.37 -0.82
N LEU A 139 -5.81 -3.45 -0.62
CA LEU A 139 -5.23 -3.36 0.71
C LEU A 139 -4.99 -1.89 1.08
N THR A 140 -5.90 -1.33 1.87
CA THR A 140 -5.85 0.09 2.29
C THR A 140 -5.10 0.28 3.59
N GLU A 141 -5.17 -0.69 4.51
CA GLU A 141 -4.53 -0.68 5.81
C GLU A 141 -3.37 -1.65 5.87
N PHE A 142 -2.33 -1.31 6.62
CA PHE A 142 -1.10 -2.10 6.71
C PHE A 142 -0.78 -2.43 8.15
N SER A 143 -0.90 -3.72 8.47
CA SER A 143 -0.40 -4.27 9.73
C SER A 143 1.12 -4.54 9.65
N ALA A 144 1.73 -4.72 10.80
CA ALA A 144 3.14 -5.10 10.88
C ALA A 144 3.35 -6.51 10.29
N VAL A 145 4.30 -6.63 9.37
CA VAL A 145 4.67 -7.91 8.76
C VAL A 145 5.94 -8.43 9.40
N SER A 146 5.94 -9.71 9.78
CA SER A 146 7.09 -10.39 10.40
C SER A 146 7.68 -11.47 9.49
N ILE A 147 8.96 -11.80 9.74
CA ILE A 147 9.62 -12.93 9.06
C ILE A 147 8.98 -14.28 9.50
N LYS A 148 8.38 -14.32 10.70
CA LYS A 148 7.66 -15.52 11.18
C LYS A 148 6.55 -15.91 10.20
N MET A 149 5.75 -14.96 9.73
CA MET A 149 4.69 -15.18 8.73
C MET A 149 5.23 -15.84 7.45
N ALA A 150 6.40 -15.41 6.98
CA ALA A 150 7.03 -16.00 5.81
C ALA A 150 7.46 -17.47 6.05
N LYS A 151 7.91 -17.79 7.26
CA LYS A 151 8.27 -19.17 7.66
C LYS A 151 7.01 -20.07 7.72
N GLU A 152 5.94 -19.59 8.33
CA GLU A 152 4.67 -20.31 8.46
C GLU A 152 4.03 -20.58 7.09
N GLN A 153 4.25 -19.71 6.13
CA GLN A 153 3.82 -19.87 4.74
C GLN A 153 4.80 -20.67 3.87
N ASN A 154 5.82 -21.29 4.48
CA ASN A 154 6.85 -22.08 3.79
C ASN A 154 7.58 -21.32 2.66
N LEU A 155 7.74 -20.01 2.79
CA LEU A 155 8.50 -19.21 1.84
C LEU A 155 10.00 -19.26 2.14
N SER A 156 10.78 -19.27 1.09
CA SER A 156 12.23 -19.10 1.22
C SER A 156 12.54 -17.74 1.85
N LEU A 157 13.38 -17.72 2.88
CA LEU A 157 13.78 -16.49 3.58
C LEU A 157 14.74 -15.61 2.77
N ASN A 158 14.93 -15.90 1.50
CA ASN A 158 15.71 -15.05 0.62
C ASN A 158 15.00 -13.68 0.49
N PRO A 159 15.68 -12.57 0.80
CA PRO A 159 15.11 -11.22 0.70
C PRO A 159 14.44 -10.93 -0.63
N THR A 160 14.95 -11.44 -1.73
CA THR A 160 14.36 -11.25 -3.07
C THR A 160 13.02 -11.97 -3.25
N LYS A 161 12.69 -12.95 -2.40
CA LYS A 161 11.45 -13.74 -2.47
C LYS A 161 10.38 -13.26 -1.49
N ILE A 162 10.80 -12.63 -0.40
CA ILE A 162 9.89 -12.15 0.65
C ILE A 162 9.70 -10.64 0.66
N SER A 163 10.47 -9.90 -0.16
CA SER A 163 10.30 -8.44 -0.30
C SER A 163 9.37 -8.09 -1.46
N GLY A 164 8.52 -7.13 -1.23
CA GLY A 164 7.68 -6.52 -2.27
C GLY A 164 8.46 -5.52 -3.14
N VAL A 165 7.83 -5.00 -4.17
CA VAL A 165 8.40 -3.97 -5.07
C VAL A 165 8.85 -2.72 -4.30
N CYS A 166 8.23 -2.43 -3.17
CA CYS A 166 8.62 -1.32 -2.28
C CYS A 166 9.88 -1.59 -1.43
N GLY A 167 10.52 -2.75 -1.55
CA GLY A 167 11.70 -3.15 -0.77
C GLY A 167 11.40 -3.58 0.68
N ARG A 168 10.15 -3.50 1.14
CA ARG A 168 9.72 -4.01 2.45
C ARG A 168 9.10 -5.40 2.31
N LEU A 169 8.95 -6.14 3.44
CA LEU A 169 8.26 -7.42 3.43
C LEU A 169 6.89 -7.31 2.76
N MET A 170 6.52 -8.34 2.00
CA MET A 170 5.28 -8.39 1.24
C MET A 170 4.07 -8.28 2.16
N CYS A 171 3.18 -7.33 1.89
CA CYS A 171 1.96 -7.11 2.68
C CYS A 171 0.95 -8.27 2.57
N CYS A 172 0.99 -9.06 1.50
CA CYS A 172 0.14 -10.24 1.36
C CYS A 172 0.45 -11.33 2.40
N LEU A 173 1.65 -11.34 2.99
CA LEU A 173 1.98 -12.29 4.08
C LEU A 173 1.00 -12.17 5.25
N THR A 174 0.71 -10.95 5.69
CA THR A 174 -0.27 -10.71 6.75
C THR A 174 -1.70 -11.07 6.32
N ASN A 175 -2.06 -10.76 5.07
CA ASN A 175 -3.40 -11.03 4.55
C ASN A 175 -3.73 -12.52 4.43
N GLU A 176 -2.71 -13.36 4.31
CA GLU A 176 -2.85 -14.80 4.15
C GLU A 176 -2.57 -15.59 5.46
N GLU A 177 -2.09 -14.91 6.52
CA GLU A 177 -1.61 -15.52 7.75
C GLU A 177 -2.67 -16.43 8.42
N GLU A 178 -3.86 -15.89 8.65
CA GLU A 178 -4.96 -16.64 9.29
C GLU A 178 -5.31 -17.94 8.55
N THR A 179 -5.29 -17.89 7.20
CA THR A 179 -5.55 -19.06 6.36
C THR A 179 -4.46 -20.12 6.56
N TYR A 180 -3.19 -19.70 6.60
CA TYR A 180 -2.09 -20.63 6.82
C TYR A 180 -2.06 -21.17 8.25
N GLU A 181 -2.34 -20.37 9.26
CA GLU A 181 -2.46 -20.82 10.65
C GLU A 181 -3.55 -21.90 10.81
N MET A 182 -4.74 -21.65 10.25
CA MET A 182 -5.84 -22.60 10.26
C MET A 182 -5.47 -23.92 9.57
N LEU A 183 -4.81 -23.85 8.40
CA LEU A 183 -4.41 -25.05 7.67
C LEU A 183 -3.27 -25.80 8.36
N ASN A 184 -2.29 -25.09 8.90
CA ASN A 184 -1.17 -25.68 9.64
C ASN A 184 -1.63 -26.40 10.89
N SER A 185 -2.65 -25.89 11.60
CA SER A 185 -3.21 -26.55 12.80
C SER A 185 -3.83 -27.93 12.51
N GLN A 186 -4.18 -28.22 11.27
CA GLN A 186 -4.77 -29.47 10.81
C GLN A 186 -3.73 -30.47 10.27
N LEU A 187 -2.46 -30.07 10.16
CA LEU A 187 -1.38 -30.87 9.58
C LEU A 187 -0.33 -31.22 10.64
N PRO A 188 0.33 -32.38 10.54
CA PRO A 188 1.47 -32.71 11.40
C PRO A 188 2.66 -31.80 11.08
N SER A 189 3.55 -31.61 12.04
CA SER A 189 4.77 -30.83 11.86
C SER A 189 5.86 -31.62 11.11
N VAL A 190 6.79 -30.91 10.49
CA VAL A 190 7.97 -31.55 9.87
C VAL A 190 8.81 -32.20 10.97
N GLY A 191 9.13 -33.48 10.81
CA GLY A 191 9.82 -34.29 11.81
C GLY A 191 8.90 -35.18 12.67
N ASP A 192 7.59 -34.99 12.63
CA ASP A 192 6.66 -35.83 13.37
C ASP A 192 6.62 -37.24 12.78
N ALA A 193 6.48 -38.22 13.67
CA ALA A 193 6.20 -39.62 13.32
C ALA A 193 4.71 -39.76 12.97
N VAL A 194 4.42 -40.32 11.81
CA VAL A 194 3.05 -40.49 11.31
C VAL A 194 2.84 -41.89 10.75
N THR A 195 1.60 -42.34 10.81
CA THR A 195 1.19 -43.58 10.16
C THR A 195 0.23 -43.28 9.01
N THR A 196 0.52 -43.82 7.84
CA THR A 196 -0.33 -43.64 6.66
C THR A 196 -1.62 -44.49 6.79
N LYS A 197 -2.62 -44.23 5.95
CA LYS A 197 -3.85 -45.04 5.93
C LYS A 197 -3.58 -46.52 5.61
N ASP A 198 -2.49 -46.80 4.92
CA ASP A 198 -2.07 -48.15 4.55
C ASP A 198 -1.25 -48.85 5.65
N GLY A 199 -1.13 -48.23 6.85
CA GLY A 199 -0.41 -48.78 8.00
C GLY A 199 1.10 -48.60 7.97
N LEU A 200 1.65 -47.86 6.98
CA LEU A 200 3.08 -47.61 6.90
C LEU A 200 3.47 -46.49 7.86
N THR A 201 4.52 -46.66 8.62
CA THR A 201 5.06 -45.67 9.53
C THR A 201 6.21 -44.88 8.87
N GLY A 202 6.33 -43.61 9.18
CA GLY A 202 7.37 -42.77 8.65
C GLY A 202 7.46 -41.43 9.35
N VAL A 203 8.40 -40.60 8.90
CA VAL A 203 8.64 -39.26 9.44
C VAL A 203 8.26 -38.23 8.39
N VAL A 204 7.57 -37.18 8.81
CA VAL A 204 7.18 -36.07 7.93
C VAL A 204 8.43 -35.34 7.44
N HIS A 205 8.67 -35.36 6.14
CA HIS A 205 9.80 -34.70 5.49
C HIS A 205 9.47 -33.26 5.05
N SER A 206 8.30 -33.04 4.45
CA SER A 206 7.86 -31.73 4.00
C SER A 206 6.35 -31.65 3.88
N LEU A 207 5.83 -30.41 3.92
CA LEU A 207 4.40 -30.11 3.86
C LEU A 207 4.09 -29.20 2.67
N SER A 208 2.96 -29.45 2.03
CA SER A 208 2.34 -28.51 1.10
C SER A 208 1.01 -28.07 1.70
N VAL A 209 1.05 -27.00 2.48
CA VAL A 209 -0.05 -26.55 3.34
C VAL A 209 -1.34 -26.32 2.54
N LEU A 210 -1.29 -25.50 1.48
CA LEU A 210 -2.45 -25.20 0.64
C LEU A 210 -3.06 -26.43 -0.06
N ARG A 211 -2.23 -27.42 -0.41
CA ARG A 211 -2.68 -28.67 -1.03
C ARG A 211 -3.07 -29.74 0.01
N ARG A 212 -2.81 -29.48 1.30
CA ARG A 212 -2.97 -30.44 2.40
C ARG A 212 -2.27 -31.78 2.13
N LEU A 213 -1.06 -31.72 1.53
CA LEU A 213 -0.25 -32.88 1.24
C LEU A 213 0.94 -32.96 2.19
N VAL A 214 1.16 -34.14 2.72
CA VAL A 214 2.27 -34.46 3.61
C VAL A 214 3.19 -35.46 2.89
N LYS A 215 4.47 -35.11 2.73
CA LYS A 215 5.48 -36.02 2.21
C LYS A 215 6.13 -36.74 3.37
N VAL A 216 6.04 -38.04 3.39
CA VAL A 216 6.54 -38.93 4.46
C VAL A 216 7.72 -39.73 3.93
N CYS A 217 8.82 -39.75 4.69
CA CYS A 217 9.88 -40.75 4.55
C CYS A 217 9.51 -41.98 5.33
N LEU A 218 9.33 -43.10 4.65
CA LEU A 218 9.04 -44.37 5.29
C LEU A 218 10.27 -44.90 6.04
N LEU A 219 10.04 -45.44 7.24
CA LEU A 219 11.03 -46.14 8.01
C LEU A 219 10.93 -47.63 7.61
N TYR A 220 11.95 -48.18 7.02
CA TYR A 220 12.07 -49.60 6.71
C TYR A 220 12.70 -50.35 7.87
#